data_9f9569be963f5078cec003d40efaddec
#
_entry.id   9f9569be963f5078cec003d40efaddec
#
_cell.length_a   1.000
_cell.length_b   1.000
_cell.length_c   1.000
_cell.angle_alpha   90.00
_cell.angle_beta   90.00
_cell.angle_gamma   90.00
#
_symmetry.space_group_name_H-M   'P 1'
#
loop_
_entity.id
_entity.type
_entity.pdbx_description
1 polymer ?
#
loop_
_entity_poly.entity_id
_entity_poly.type
_entity_poly.pdbx_seq_one_letter_code
_entity_poly.pdbx_strand_id
1 'polypeptide(L)'
;GEACPVVFSGRIDELFNYKYGKLLYRTLDFKFERYDIPSFQPTAVVNYTQSEDYTRISEFTKFTSKRLAHTIIVKEYPRDCNGNDTPYYPICDQTGLIGKYFAEAKRYKNLTLIGRLGLHKYVNMDEAVIIAIKGVSGL
;
A
#
# COMPACT_ATOMS: atom_id res chain seq x y z
N GLY A 1 26.42 -1.27 24.37
CA GLY A 1 25.00 -0.89 24.49
C GLY A 1 24.19 -1.71 23.52
N GLU A 2 23.04 -2.20 23.92
CA GLU A 2 22.10 -2.90 23.03
C GLU A 2 21.61 -1.91 21.97
N ALA A 3 21.59 -2.36 20.71
CA ALA A 3 21.08 -1.55 19.62
C ALA A 3 19.56 -1.37 19.75
N CYS A 4 19.06 -0.15 19.61
CA CYS A 4 17.64 0.15 19.68
C CYS A 4 16.87 -0.71 18.66
N PRO A 5 15.74 -1.36 19.04
CA PRO A 5 14.88 -2.07 18.11
C PRO A 5 14.34 -1.14 17.01
N VAL A 6 14.34 -1.60 15.78
CA VAL A 6 13.85 -0.87 14.60
C VAL A 6 12.74 -1.68 13.96
N VAL A 7 11.55 -1.11 13.85
CA VAL A 7 10.42 -1.68 13.10
C VAL A 7 10.25 -0.89 11.82
N PHE A 8 10.34 -1.55 10.68
CA PHE A 8 10.34 -0.89 9.38
C PHE A 8 9.23 -1.41 8.47
N SER A 9 8.39 -0.51 7.99
CA SER A 9 7.25 -0.80 7.10
C SER A 9 7.37 -0.21 5.70
N GLY A 10 8.46 0.52 5.43
CA GLY A 10 8.73 1.13 4.13
C GLY A 10 9.26 0.11 3.10
N ARG A 11 9.69 0.60 1.96
CA ARG A 11 10.24 -0.22 0.88
C ARG A 11 11.57 -0.84 1.30
N ILE A 12 11.65 -2.16 1.27
CA ILE A 12 12.87 -2.88 1.67
C ILE A 12 14.07 -2.58 0.74
N ASP A 13 13.83 -2.38 -0.56
CA ASP A 13 14.88 -2.02 -1.51
C ASP A 13 15.45 -0.61 -1.25
N GLU A 14 14.60 0.33 -0.84
CA GLU A 14 15.00 1.68 -0.44
C GLU A 14 15.80 1.67 0.86
N LEU A 15 15.37 0.87 1.85
CA LEU A 15 16.10 0.70 3.12
C LEU A 15 17.58 0.36 2.90
N PHE A 16 17.86 -0.45 1.89
CA PHE A 16 19.22 -0.86 1.51
C PHE A 16 19.79 -0.11 0.31
N ASN A 17 19.26 1.10 0.05
CA ASN A 17 19.73 2.00 -1.01
C ASN A 17 19.85 1.30 -2.39
N TYR A 18 18.85 0.45 -2.70
CA TYR A 18 18.75 -0.30 -3.96
C TYR A 18 19.97 -1.18 -4.29
N LYS A 19 20.68 -1.65 -3.28
CA LYS A 19 21.95 -2.41 -3.39
C LYS A 19 21.90 -3.57 -4.39
N TYR A 20 20.74 -4.22 -4.50
CA TYR A 20 20.54 -5.38 -5.40
C TYR A 20 19.68 -5.05 -6.62
N GLY A 21 19.26 -3.80 -6.75
CA GLY A 21 18.33 -3.34 -7.78
C GLY A 21 16.96 -2.97 -7.23
N LYS A 22 16.15 -2.29 -8.04
CA LYS A 22 14.80 -1.85 -7.65
C LYS A 22 13.81 -3.02 -7.72
N LEU A 23 12.98 -3.16 -6.71
CA LEU A 23 11.83 -4.02 -6.71
C LEU A 23 10.64 -3.34 -7.42
N LEU A 24 9.71 -4.14 -7.93
CA LEU A 24 8.57 -3.64 -8.68
C LEU A 24 7.37 -3.41 -7.75
N TYR A 25 6.71 -2.27 -7.95
CA TYR A 25 5.52 -1.87 -7.23
C TYR A 25 4.47 -1.30 -8.18
N ARG A 26 3.21 -1.35 -7.75
CA ARG A 26 2.12 -0.58 -8.36
C ARG A 26 1.84 0.65 -7.52
N THR A 27 1.37 1.69 -8.19
CA THR A 27 0.82 2.90 -7.58
C THR A 27 -0.58 3.17 -8.09
N LEU A 28 -1.24 4.17 -7.53
CA LEU A 28 -2.57 4.63 -7.92
C LEU A 28 -2.52 6.13 -8.18
N ASP A 29 -3.11 6.56 -9.29
CA ASP A 29 -3.50 7.94 -9.48
C ASP A 29 -4.94 8.14 -9.03
N PHE A 30 -5.20 9.20 -8.28
CA PHE A 30 -6.50 9.53 -7.74
C PHE A 30 -7.08 10.74 -8.47
N LYS A 31 -8.25 10.58 -9.10
CA LYS A 31 -9.02 11.69 -9.68
C LYS A 31 -10.23 11.98 -8.83
N PHE A 32 -10.27 13.18 -8.24
CA PHE A 32 -11.38 13.66 -7.43
C PHE A 32 -12.35 14.42 -8.31
N GLU A 33 -13.62 14.08 -8.21
CA GLU A 33 -14.70 14.73 -8.95
C GLU A 33 -15.82 15.12 -7.98
N ARG A 34 -16.36 16.33 -8.12
CA ARG A 34 -17.49 16.82 -7.36
C ARG A 34 -18.73 16.80 -8.23
N TYR A 35 -19.85 16.36 -7.66
CA TYR A 35 -21.17 16.35 -8.27
C TYR A 35 -22.17 17.05 -7.37
N ASP A 36 -22.97 17.97 -7.95
CA ASP A 36 -24.04 18.68 -7.22
C ASP A 36 -25.32 17.84 -7.18
N ILE A 37 -25.17 16.61 -6.70
CA ILE A 37 -26.20 15.62 -6.42
C ILE A 37 -25.91 14.97 -5.06
N PRO A 38 -26.94 14.54 -4.30
CA PRO A 38 -26.73 13.99 -2.96
C PRO A 38 -26.03 12.62 -2.94
N SER A 39 -26.07 11.88 -4.04
CA SER A 39 -25.47 10.54 -4.15
C SER A 39 -25.15 10.20 -5.60
N PHE A 40 -23.98 9.67 -5.85
CA PHE A 40 -23.49 9.26 -7.18
C PHE A 40 -23.71 7.77 -7.44
N GLN A 41 -23.51 6.92 -6.44
CA GLN A 41 -23.57 5.46 -6.55
C GLN A 41 -24.32 4.84 -5.37
N PRO A 42 -24.75 3.57 -5.43
CA PRO A 42 -25.59 2.96 -4.39
C PRO A 42 -24.82 2.71 -3.08
N THR A 43 -23.53 2.45 -3.14
CA THR A 43 -22.65 2.13 -1.98
C THR A 43 -21.48 3.08 -1.87
N ALA A 44 -20.80 3.09 -0.71
CA ALA A 44 -19.62 3.94 -0.50
C ALA A 44 -18.47 3.58 -1.44
N VAL A 45 -18.33 2.30 -1.80
CA VAL A 45 -17.25 1.81 -2.66
C VAL A 45 -17.83 0.87 -3.71
N VAL A 46 -17.46 1.07 -4.98
CA VAL A 46 -17.76 0.16 -6.10
C VAL A 46 -16.47 -0.17 -6.83
N ASN A 47 -16.22 -1.48 -7.02
CA ASN A 47 -15.08 -1.96 -7.82
C ASN A 47 -15.51 -2.17 -9.27
N TYR A 48 -14.66 -1.78 -10.19
CA TYR A 48 -14.81 -1.93 -11.64
C TYR A 48 -13.76 -2.91 -12.14
N THR A 49 -14.17 -3.93 -12.88
CA THR A 49 -13.30 -5.07 -13.24
C THR A 49 -13.34 -5.42 -14.72
N GLN A 50 -13.99 -4.63 -15.56
CA GLN A 50 -14.21 -4.98 -16.97
C GLN A 50 -13.49 -4.03 -17.94
N SER A 51 -14.16 -2.98 -18.40
CA SER A 51 -13.71 -2.14 -19.51
C SER A 51 -13.19 -0.76 -19.09
N GLU A 52 -13.36 -0.43 -17.82
CA GLU A 52 -12.97 0.86 -17.29
C GLU A 52 -11.45 0.94 -17.10
N ASP A 53 -10.88 2.11 -17.31
CA ASP A 53 -9.47 2.41 -17.07
C ASP A 53 -9.15 2.67 -15.58
N TYR A 54 -10.18 2.75 -14.74
CA TYR A 54 -10.10 2.82 -13.27
C TYR A 54 -10.66 1.54 -12.64
N THR A 55 -10.15 1.19 -11.47
CA THR A 55 -10.51 -0.05 -10.77
C THR A 55 -11.52 0.14 -9.65
N ARG A 56 -11.72 1.38 -9.18
CA ARG A 56 -12.60 1.68 -8.06
C ARG A 56 -13.12 3.10 -8.12
N ILE A 57 -14.37 3.27 -7.64
CA ILE A 57 -14.91 4.57 -7.25
C ILE A 57 -15.26 4.52 -5.77
N SER A 58 -14.75 5.47 -5.00
CA SER A 58 -15.14 5.71 -3.60
C SER A 58 -15.91 7.02 -3.50
N GLU A 59 -17.08 6.99 -2.84
CA GLU A 59 -17.94 8.16 -2.61
C GLU A 59 -17.84 8.57 -1.14
N PHE A 60 -17.13 9.68 -0.88
CA PHE A 60 -16.75 10.07 0.49
C PHE A 60 -17.93 10.46 1.37
N THR A 61 -18.98 11.06 0.80
CA THR A 61 -20.17 11.45 1.57
C THR A 61 -20.87 10.27 2.23
N LYS A 62 -20.74 9.07 1.65
CA LYS A 62 -21.31 7.84 2.21
C LYS A 62 -20.57 7.25 3.41
N PHE A 63 -19.33 7.70 3.67
CA PHE A 63 -18.60 7.34 4.89
C PHE A 63 -18.98 8.19 6.10
N THR A 64 -19.86 9.19 5.90
CA THR A 64 -20.33 10.08 6.96
C THR A 64 -21.84 9.97 7.13
N SER A 65 -22.34 10.27 8.32
CA SER A 65 -23.80 10.37 8.57
C SER A 65 -24.42 11.66 8.06
N LYS A 66 -23.61 12.58 7.51
CA LYS A 66 -24.09 13.88 7.03
C LYS A 66 -24.79 13.75 5.68
N ARG A 67 -25.97 14.33 5.56
CA ARG A 67 -26.67 14.49 4.27
C ARG A 67 -26.27 15.83 3.66
N LEU A 68 -25.64 15.78 2.49
CA LEU A 68 -25.19 16.94 1.74
C LEU A 68 -25.95 17.01 0.40
N ALA A 69 -26.08 18.21 -0.14
CA ALA A 69 -26.68 18.44 -1.47
C ALA A 69 -25.69 18.09 -2.62
N HIS A 70 -24.45 17.84 -2.29
CA HIS A 70 -23.40 17.49 -3.24
C HIS A 70 -22.61 16.29 -2.73
N THR A 71 -21.92 15.60 -3.62
CA THR A 71 -21.03 14.51 -3.29
C THR A 71 -19.66 14.67 -3.95
N ILE A 72 -18.65 14.01 -3.36
CA ILE A 72 -17.30 13.92 -3.91
C ILE A 72 -16.98 12.44 -4.06
N ILE A 73 -16.57 12.09 -5.26
CA ILE A 73 -16.04 10.75 -5.56
C ILE A 73 -14.54 10.83 -5.85
N VAL A 74 -13.87 9.68 -5.70
CA VAL A 74 -12.52 9.47 -6.20
C VAL A 74 -12.49 8.23 -7.08
N LYS A 75 -11.89 8.37 -8.26
CA LYS A 75 -11.57 7.26 -9.17
C LYS A 75 -10.12 6.86 -8.98
N GLU A 76 -9.85 5.55 -8.87
CA GLU A 76 -8.51 4.97 -8.67
C GLU A 76 -8.00 4.37 -9.98
N TYR A 77 -6.91 4.94 -10.52
CA TYR A 77 -6.26 4.51 -11.75
C TYR A 77 -4.96 3.77 -11.42
N PRO A 78 -4.89 2.44 -11.61
CA PRO A 78 -3.69 1.67 -11.30
C PRO A 78 -2.65 1.84 -12.41
N ARG A 79 -1.39 2.03 -12.01
CA ARG A 79 -0.25 2.04 -12.92
C ARG A 79 1.03 1.54 -12.26
N ASP A 80 2.07 1.34 -13.06
CA ASP A 80 3.39 1.00 -12.54
C ASP A 80 3.98 2.17 -11.75
N CYS A 81 4.65 1.82 -10.66
CA CYS A 81 5.31 2.79 -9.80
C CYS A 81 6.66 3.20 -10.41
N ASN A 82 6.84 4.47 -10.74
CA ASN A 82 8.03 5.02 -11.36
C ASN A 82 8.63 6.15 -10.54
N GLY A 83 9.96 6.24 -10.52
CA GLY A 83 10.67 7.36 -9.90
C GLY A 83 10.30 7.58 -8.43
N ASN A 84 9.71 8.75 -8.13
CA ASN A 84 9.33 9.17 -6.78
C ASN A 84 7.87 8.88 -6.42
N ASP A 85 7.21 8.03 -7.19
CA ASP A 85 5.83 7.64 -6.87
C ASP A 85 5.73 6.95 -5.51
N THR A 86 4.60 7.17 -4.84
CA THR A 86 4.26 6.45 -3.62
C THR A 86 3.79 5.03 -3.98
N PRO A 87 4.48 3.98 -3.55
CA PRO A 87 4.07 2.61 -3.82
C PRO A 87 2.80 2.26 -3.05
N TYR A 88 1.89 1.55 -3.70
CA TYR A 88 0.65 1.06 -3.08
C TYR A 88 0.74 -0.41 -2.69
N TYR A 89 1.25 -1.25 -3.59
CA TYR A 89 1.51 -2.66 -3.30
C TYR A 89 2.63 -3.22 -4.19
N PRO A 90 3.34 -4.27 -3.71
CA PRO A 90 4.40 -4.92 -4.47
C PRO A 90 3.82 -5.80 -5.59
N ILE A 91 4.58 -5.91 -6.68
CA ILE A 91 4.37 -6.92 -7.72
C ILE A 91 5.19 -8.15 -7.34
N CYS A 92 4.68 -9.34 -7.66
CA CYS A 92 5.39 -10.60 -7.39
C CYS A 92 6.80 -10.56 -8.00
N ASP A 93 7.80 -10.79 -7.17
CA ASP A 93 9.21 -10.81 -7.59
C ASP A 93 9.53 -12.11 -8.33
N GLN A 94 9.68 -12.02 -9.64
CA GLN A 94 10.09 -13.13 -10.52
C GLN A 94 11.63 -13.22 -10.65
N THR A 95 12.37 -12.25 -10.12
CA THR A 95 13.84 -12.13 -10.28
C THR A 95 14.63 -12.72 -9.12
N GLY A 96 13.97 -13.01 -7.99
CA GLY A 96 14.61 -13.45 -6.75
C GLY A 96 15.35 -12.36 -5.99
N LEU A 97 15.19 -11.08 -6.37
CA LEU A 97 15.82 -9.94 -5.70
C LEU A 97 15.38 -9.81 -4.24
N ILE A 98 14.09 -10.06 -3.96
CA ILE A 98 13.56 -9.98 -2.60
C ILE A 98 14.29 -10.91 -1.63
N GLY A 99 14.69 -12.11 -2.09
CA GLY A 99 15.47 -13.07 -1.30
C GLY A 99 16.81 -12.49 -0.86
N LYS A 100 17.49 -11.72 -1.73
CA LYS A 100 18.74 -11.04 -1.40
C LYS A 100 18.53 -9.96 -0.34
N TYR A 101 17.46 -9.18 -0.44
CA TYR A 101 17.10 -8.16 0.55
C TYR A 101 16.76 -8.77 1.91
N PHE A 102 16.03 -9.89 1.95
CA PHE A 102 15.77 -10.58 3.21
C PHE A 102 17.03 -11.17 3.84
N ALA A 103 17.95 -11.71 3.03
CA ALA A 103 19.23 -12.18 3.53
C ALA A 103 20.07 -11.03 4.12
N GLU A 104 20.05 -9.86 3.49
CA GLU A 104 20.70 -8.66 4.03
C GLU A 104 20.05 -8.20 5.34
N ALA A 105 18.72 -8.11 5.39
CA ALA A 105 17.97 -7.69 6.58
C ALA A 105 18.24 -8.58 7.79
N LYS A 106 18.37 -9.91 7.61
CA LYS A 106 18.70 -10.86 8.69
C LYS A 106 20.03 -10.61 9.38
N ARG A 107 20.94 -9.84 8.78
CA ARG A 107 22.23 -9.46 9.40
C ARG A 107 22.04 -8.44 10.52
N TYR A 108 20.90 -7.75 10.55
CA TYR A 108 20.57 -6.72 11.54
C TYR A 108 19.61 -7.31 12.57
N LYS A 109 20.14 -7.78 13.70
CA LYS A 109 19.35 -8.48 14.75
C LYS A 109 18.24 -7.62 15.38
N ASN A 110 18.41 -6.30 15.32
CA ASN A 110 17.46 -5.33 15.85
C ASN A 110 16.43 -4.82 14.79
N LEU A 111 16.45 -5.34 13.56
CA LEU A 111 15.55 -4.92 12.50
C LEU A 111 14.40 -5.92 12.33
N THR A 112 13.17 -5.42 12.47
CA THR A 112 11.93 -6.16 12.19
C THR A 112 11.22 -5.53 10.99
N LEU A 113 11.02 -6.30 9.93
CA LEU A 113 10.29 -5.88 8.75
C LEU A 113 8.80 -6.20 8.91
N ILE A 114 7.92 -5.23 8.62
CA ILE A 114 6.47 -5.39 8.66
C ILE A 114 5.79 -4.75 7.45
N GLY A 115 4.49 -5.04 7.26
CA GLY A 115 3.67 -4.40 6.24
C GLY A 115 3.98 -4.83 4.82
N ARG A 116 3.17 -4.33 3.87
CA ARG A 116 3.24 -4.71 2.45
C ARG A 116 4.60 -4.41 1.80
N LEU A 117 5.17 -3.27 2.11
CA LEU A 117 6.38 -2.79 1.46
C LEU A 117 7.63 -3.39 2.11
N GLY A 118 7.67 -3.48 3.45
CA GLY A 118 8.79 -4.09 4.18
C GLY A 118 8.93 -5.58 3.92
N LEU A 119 7.81 -6.27 3.77
CA LEU A 119 7.79 -7.70 3.44
C LEU A 119 7.70 -7.98 1.92
N HIS A 120 7.59 -6.94 1.10
CA HIS A 120 7.34 -7.07 -0.34
C HIS A 120 6.26 -8.10 -0.67
N LYS A 121 5.14 -8.04 0.06
CA LYS A 121 4.04 -9.00 -0.04
C LYS A 121 2.70 -8.27 0.00
N TYR A 122 1.79 -8.65 -0.91
CA TYR A 122 0.41 -8.19 -0.81
C TYR A 122 -0.25 -8.86 0.40
N VAL A 123 -0.75 -8.04 1.32
CA VAL A 123 -1.49 -8.48 2.51
C VAL A 123 -2.73 -7.62 2.69
N ASN A 124 -3.81 -8.19 3.23
CA ASN A 124 -5.01 -7.46 3.61
C ASN A 124 -4.80 -6.68 4.91
N MET A 125 -5.75 -5.81 5.26
CA MET A 125 -5.62 -4.95 6.46
C MET A 125 -5.53 -5.77 7.75
N ASP A 126 -6.33 -6.81 7.89
CA ASP A 126 -6.32 -7.73 9.03
C ASP A 126 -4.98 -8.47 9.16
N GLU A 127 -4.47 -9.00 8.05
CA GLU A 127 -3.14 -9.62 8.00
C GLU A 127 -2.03 -8.62 8.37
N ALA A 128 -2.11 -7.37 7.88
CA ALA A 128 -1.12 -6.33 8.20
C ALA A 128 -1.10 -6.01 9.70
N VAL A 129 -2.28 -5.95 10.34
CA VAL A 129 -2.39 -5.75 11.79
C VAL A 129 -1.78 -6.93 12.56
N ILE A 130 -2.09 -8.16 12.17
CA ILE A 130 -1.53 -9.37 12.81
C ILE A 130 -0.01 -9.40 12.68
N ILE A 131 0.53 -9.08 11.50
CA ILE A 131 1.98 -9.01 11.26
C ILE A 131 2.62 -7.95 12.16
N ALA A 132 2.00 -6.77 12.29
CA ALA A 132 2.52 -5.70 13.13
C ALA A 132 2.55 -6.11 14.60
N ILE A 133 1.45 -6.68 15.13
CA ILE A 133 1.38 -7.15 16.52
C ILE A 133 2.46 -8.21 16.78
N LYS A 134 2.59 -9.22 15.91
CA LYS A 134 3.60 -10.27 16.06
C LYS A 134 5.02 -9.72 15.97
N GLY A 135 5.25 -8.75 15.09
CA GLY A 135 6.56 -8.13 14.90
C GLY A 135 7.06 -7.34 16.09
N VAL A 136 6.16 -6.77 16.88
CA VAL A 136 6.53 -5.97 18.07
C VAL A 136 6.42 -6.75 19.39
N SER A 137 5.72 -7.89 19.42
CA SER A 137 5.53 -8.69 20.64
C SER A 137 6.80 -9.38 21.16
N GLY A 138 7.88 -9.36 20.38
CA GLY A 138 9.18 -9.96 20.73
C GLY A 138 10.28 -8.92 20.99
N LEU A 139 9.92 -7.63 20.97
CA LEU A 139 10.83 -6.50 21.27
C LEU A 139 10.68 -6.08 22.72
#